data_9c2e40a24a4c10cbd37c7cdd44c444b0
#
_entry.id   9c2e40a24a4c10cbd37c7cdd44c444b0
#
_cell.length_a   1.000
_cell.length_b   1.000
_cell.length_c   1.000
_cell.angle_alpha   90.00
_cell.angle_beta   90.00
_cell.angle_gamma   90.00
#
_symmetry.space_group_name_H-M   'P 1'
#
loop_
_entity.id
_entity.type
_entity.pdbx_description
1 polymer ?
#
loop_
_entity_poly.entity_id
_entity_poly.type
_entity_poly.pdbx_seq_one_letter_code
_entity_poly.pdbx_strand_id
1 'polypeptide(L)'
;LDATLVEHLCVVHNGAVGGAQWCQHDNGGEMNLEGMRVMGIDPGLTRCGLSVVQAGRGRAILPVSVGVVRTPSDKDLTERLLRLSVAAKEWMDDYSPDVVAIERVFERGQVSTVMQTAHVVGVLVLAAAERDIPVYMYTPSEVKKAISGNGRADKKQMTTMITRILGLTEPPKPADAADALALAVCHCWRAPAIVRMDHTGLGLGAKTSGVRGQGKKR
;
A
#
# COMPACT_ATOMS: atom_id res chain seq x y z
N LEU A 1 10.82 22.27 -6.83
CA LEU A 1 11.07 20.91 -6.33
C LEU A 1 11.31 20.04 -7.55
N ASP A 2 12.49 19.46 -7.66
CA ASP A 2 12.97 18.77 -8.85
C ASP A 2 12.22 17.46 -9.03
N ALA A 3 11.48 17.31 -10.13
CA ALA A 3 10.61 16.17 -10.44
C ALA A 3 11.38 14.86 -10.79
N THR A 4 12.70 14.87 -10.66
CA THR A 4 13.60 13.81 -11.14
C THR A 4 13.86 12.66 -10.14
N LEU A 5 13.19 12.62 -8.99
CA LEU A 5 13.54 11.68 -7.90
C LEU A 5 12.60 10.47 -7.74
N VAL A 6 11.65 10.30 -8.64
CA VAL A 6 10.79 9.11 -8.67
C VAL A 6 11.13 8.29 -9.91
N GLU A 7 11.82 7.17 -9.73
CA GLU A 7 12.00 6.20 -10.81
C GLU A 7 10.66 5.48 -11.03
N HIS A 8 9.88 5.96 -12.00
CA HIS A 8 8.64 5.31 -12.43
C HIS A 8 8.95 4.14 -13.35
N LEU A 9 8.61 2.94 -12.93
CA LEU A 9 8.42 1.81 -13.83
C LEU A 9 6.93 1.78 -14.19
N CYS A 10 6.54 2.57 -15.20
CA CYS A 10 5.15 2.63 -15.63
C CYS A 10 4.78 1.36 -16.40
N VAL A 11 3.97 0.50 -15.81
CA VAL A 11 3.23 -0.54 -16.56
C VAL A 11 1.85 0.04 -16.84
N VAL A 12 1.71 0.73 -17.97
CA VAL A 12 0.42 1.34 -18.36
C VAL A 12 -0.47 0.27 -18.97
N HIS A 13 -1.57 -0.07 -18.29
CA HIS A 13 -2.75 -0.61 -18.95
C HIS A 13 -3.85 0.44 -18.89
N ASN A 14 -4.24 0.96 -20.06
CA ASN A 14 -5.36 1.89 -20.23
C ASN A 14 -6.66 1.25 -19.72
N GLY A 15 -7.24 1.82 -18.67
CA GLY A 15 -8.57 1.49 -18.19
C GLY A 15 -9.17 2.69 -17.47
N ALA A 16 -10.34 3.13 -17.94
CA ALA A 16 -11.04 4.34 -17.52
C ALA A 16 -11.26 4.46 -16.00
N VAL A 17 -11.10 5.67 -15.50
CA VAL A 17 -11.33 6.10 -14.12
C VAL A 17 -12.84 6.06 -13.83
N GLY A 18 -13.28 5.13 -12.97
CA GLY A 18 -14.65 5.10 -12.43
C GLY A 18 -14.57 5.23 -10.91
N GLY A 19 -15.24 6.24 -10.35
CA GLY A 19 -15.24 6.55 -8.93
C GLY A 19 -15.80 5.40 -8.06
N ALA A 20 -15.42 5.40 -6.80
CA ALA A 20 -15.64 4.43 -5.75
C ALA A 20 -17.08 3.87 -5.67
N GLN A 21 -17.33 2.70 -6.24
CA GLN A 21 -18.58 1.93 -6.09
C GLN A 21 -18.31 0.42 -6.06
N TRP A 22 -17.23 0.00 -5.40
CA TRP A 22 -16.76 -1.39 -5.39
C TRP A 22 -17.33 -2.26 -4.25
N CYS A 23 -18.14 -1.72 -3.33
CA CYS A 23 -18.89 -2.50 -2.35
C CYS A 23 -20.29 -2.85 -2.86
N GLN A 24 -20.39 -3.69 -3.89
CA GLN A 24 -21.67 -4.31 -4.25
C GLN A 24 -21.65 -5.79 -3.82
N HIS A 25 -22.64 -6.18 -3.03
CA HIS A 25 -22.90 -7.59 -2.75
C HIS A 25 -23.50 -8.23 -4.00
N ASP A 26 -22.84 -9.24 -4.54
CA ASP A 26 -23.46 -10.13 -5.49
C ASP A 26 -24.61 -10.88 -4.80
N ASN A 27 -25.63 -11.30 -5.55
CA ASN A 27 -26.79 -12.04 -5.05
C ASN A 27 -26.46 -13.38 -4.32
N GLY A 28 -25.16 -13.71 -4.16
CA GLY A 28 -24.64 -14.89 -3.47
C GLY A 28 -23.87 -14.60 -2.20
N GLY A 29 -23.79 -13.35 -1.72
CA GLY A 29 -23.10 -12.97 -0.47
C GLY A 29 -21.57 -12.95 -0.58
N GLU A 30 -20.98 -13.15 -1.75
CA GLU A 30 -19.56 -12.89 -2.00
C GLU A 30 -19.34 -11.41 -2.30
N MET A 31 -18.33 -10.83 -1.63
CA MET A 31 -17.99 -9.44 -1.83
C MET A 31 -17.20 -9.28 -3.13
N ASN A 32 -17.73 -8.50 -4.07
CA ASN A 32 -17.02 -8.15 -5.28
C ASN A 32 -16.04 -7.00 -4.97
N LEU A 33 -14.75 -7.30 -5.04
CA LEU A 33 -13.66 -6.31 -4.92
C LEU A 33 -13.07 -5.94 -6.28
N GLU A 34 -13.69 -6.36 -7.37
CA GLU A 34 -13.24 -6.05 -8.72
C GLU A 34 -13.20 -4.52 -8.92
N GLY A 35 -12.07 -4.03 -9.37
CA GLY A 35 -11.83 -2.59 -9.53
C GLY A 35 -11.18 -1.90 -8.34
N MET A 36 -11.16 -2.50 -7.15
CA MET A 36 -10.53 -1.90 -5.97
C MET A 36 -9.04 -1.63 -6.23
N ARG A 37 -8.61 -0.40 -6.01
CA ARG A 37 -7.22 0.01 -6.11
C ARG A 37 -6.54 0.00 -4.74
N VAL A 38 -5.43 -0.68 -4.66
CA VAL A 38 -4.63 -0.78 -3.43
C VAL A 38 -3.27 -0.16 -3.66
N MET A 39 -2.92 0.83 -2.84
CA MET A 39 -1.57 1.38 -2.79
C MET A 39 -0.76 0.61 -1.75
N GLY A 40 0.32 -0.04 -2.18
CA GLY A 40 1.28 -0.72 -1.30
C GLY A 40 2.47 0.17 -1.01
N ILE A 41 2.89 0.26 0.25
CA ILE A 41 4.02 1.08 0.68
C ILE A 41 4.99 0.26 1.52
N ASP A 42 6.24 0.13 1.03
CA ASP A 42 7.39 -0.38 1.79
C ASP A 42 8.15 0.81 2.40
N PRO A 43 7.97 1.13 3.70
CA PRO A 43 8.42 2.38 4.28
C PRO A 43 9.91 2.35 4.63
N GLY A 44 10.71 3.15 3.95
CA GLY A 44 12.11 3.38 4.29
C GLY A 44 12.49 4.85 4.14
N LEU A 45 13.31 5.39 5.06
CA LEU A 45 13.69 6.79 5.02
C LEU A 45 14.57 7.11 3.80
N THR A 46 15.48 6.24 3.41
CA THR A 46 16.38 6.44 2.25
C THR A 46 15.73 5.98 0.95
N ARG A 47 14.95 4.92 1.00
CA ARG A 47 14.19 4.35 -0.12
C ARG A 47 12.84 3.92 0.38
N CYS A 48 11.80 4.44 -0.22
CA CYS A 48 10.42 4.08 0.06
C CYS A 48 9.80 3.50 -1.20
N GLY A 49 9.43 2.24 -1.17
CA GLY A 49 8.74 1.57 -2.27
C GLY A 49 7.28 1.99 -2.31
N LEU A 50 6.80 2.38 -3.48
CA LEU A 50 5.38 2.68 -3.72
C LEU A 50 4.87 1.82 -4.86
N SER A 51 3.66 1.31 -4.74
CA SER A 51 3.00 0.57 -5.79
C SER A 51 1.50 0.82 -5.78
N VAL A 52 0.86 0.68 -6.93
CA VAL A 52 -0.60 0.63 -7.03
C VAL A 52 -0.96 -0.59 -7.87
N VAL A 53 -1.87 -1.39 -7.35
CA VAL A 53 -2.47 -2.50 -8.07
C VAL A 53 -3.99 -2.37 -8.07
N GLN A 54 -4.65 -3.02 -9.01
CA GLN A 54 -6.11 -3.09 -9.08
C GLN A 54 -6.55 -4.56 -8.96
N ALA A 55 -7.50 -4.82 -8.07
CA ALA A 55 -8.12 -6.13 -7.95
C ALA A 55 -8.95 -6.42 -9.19
N GLY A 56 -8.74 -7.57 -9.80
CA GLY A 56 -9.54 -8.10 -10.88
C GLY A 56 -10.48 -9.18 -10.38
N ARG A 57 -11.03 -9.96 -11.30
CA ARG A 57 -11.97 -11.04 -11.00
C ARG A 57 -11.31 -12.17 -10.21
N GLY A 58 -11.90 -12.60 -9.12
CA GLY A 58 -11.40 -13.67 -8.27
C GLY A 58 -10.06 -13.29 -7.60
N ARG A 59 -8.97 -13.94 -7.98
CA ARG A 59 -7.62 -13.66 -7.46
C ARG A 59 -6.73 -12.91 -8.46
N ALA A 60 -7.27 -12.47 -9.57
CA ALA A 60 -6.51 -11.70 -10.55
C ALA A 60 -6.12 -10.34 -9.99
N ILE A 61 -4.90 -9.92 -10.27
CA ILE A 61 -4.38 -8.59 -9.86
C ILE A 61 -3.73 -7.96 -11.09
N LEU A 62 -4.07 -6.71 -11.34
CA LEU A 62 -3.52 -5.91 -12.42
C LEU A 62 -2.54 -4.88 -11.84
N PRO A 63 -1.27 -4.88 -12.26
CA PRO A 63 -0.34 -3.83 -11.87
C PRO A 63 -0.74 -2.51 -12.55
N VAL A 64 -0.79 -1.42 -11.79
CA VAL A 64 -1.10 -0.07 -12.28
C VAL A 64 0.17 0.77 -12.35
N SER A 65 0.88 0.85 -11.23
CA SER A 65 2.14 1.61 -11.15
C SER A 65 3.03 1.03 -10.05
N VAL A 66 4.35 1.21 -10.22
CA VAL A 66 5.34 0.88 -9.19
C VAL A 66 6.54 1.83 -9.31
N GLY A 67 7.09 2.23 -8.17
CA GLY A 67 8.25 3.11 -8.12
C GLY A 67 8.93 3.10 -6.76
N VAL A 68 10.04 3.82 -6.66
CA VAL A 68 10.78 4.01 -5.40
C VAL A 68 11.13 5.48 -5.25
N VAL A 69 10.68 6.06 -4.16
CA VAL A 69 11.06 7.41 -3.76
C VAL A 69 12.39 7.34 -3.01
N ARG A 70 13.36 8.13 -3.45
CA ARG A 70 14.69 8.21 -2.83
C ARG A 70 14.87 9.55 -2.13
N THR A 71 15.43 9.52 -0.93
CA THR A 71 15.83 10.74 -0.23
C THR A 71 17.34 10.74 0.02
N PRO A 72 18.03 11.85 -0.24
CA PRO A 72 19.48 11.94 -0.01
C PRO A 72 19.81 11.77 1.48
N SER A 73 20.89 11.04 1.77
CA SER A 73 21.30 10.76 3.16
C SER A 73 21.97 11.94 3.85
N ASP A 74 22.45 12.94 3.08
CA ASP A 74 23.06 14.18 3.54
C ASP A 74 22.04 15.24 3.97
N LYS A 75 20.75 15.01 3.73
CA LYS A 75 19.65 15.90 4.12
C LYS A 75 19.16 15.58 5.52
N ASP A 76 18.65 16.61 6.21
CA ASP A 76 18.05 16.42 7.54
C ASP A 76 16.77 15.58 7.49
N LEU A 77 16.37 15.09 8.66
CA LEU A 77 15.19 14.20 8.78
C LEU A 77 13.92 14.90 8.30
N THR A 78 13.73 16.16 8.58
CA THR A 78 12.50 16.91 8.27
C THR A 78 12.35 17.09 6.77
N GLU A 79 13.42 17.45 6.06
CA GLU A 79 13.42 17.57 4.60
C GLU A 79 13.12 16.21 3.94
N ARG A 80 13.73 15.13 4.44
CA ARG A 80 13.51 13.77 3.90
C ARG A 80 12.07 13.31 4.13
N LEU A 81 11.51 13.52 5.31
CA LEU A 81 10.11 13.18 5.61
C LEU A 81 9.14 14.00 4.76
N LEU A 82 9.42 15.29 4.56
CA LEU A 82 8.61 16.14 3.70
C LEU A 82 8.58 15.61 2.27
N ARG A 83 9.73 15.22 1.72
CA ARG A 83 9.82 14.64 0.35
C ARG A 83 8.99 13.35 0.22
N LEU A 84 9.07 12.46 1.22
CA LEU A 84 8.26 11.24 1.24
C LEU A 84 6.77 11.54 1.34
N SER A 85 6.39 12.52 2.16
CA SER A 85 4.99 12.97 2.30
C SER A 85 4.45 13.51 0.97
N VAL A 86 5.20 14.40 0.32
CA VAL A 86 4.80 15.00 -0.97
C VAL A 86 4.61 13.92 -2.02
N ALA A 87 5.61 13.06 -2.21
CA ALA A 87 5.55 11.98 -3.20
C ALA A 87 4.37 11.01 -2.94
N ALA A 88 4.14 10.63 -1.67
CA ALA A 88 3.02 9.76 -1.34
C ALA A 88 1.66 10.42 -1.62
N LYS A 89 1.53 11.72 -1.34
CA LYS A 89 0.34 12.51 -1.62
C LYS A 89 0.08 12.61 -3.13
N GLU A 90 1.11 12.90 -3.91
CA GLU A 90 1.02 12.92 -5.37
C GLU A 90 0.55 11.56 -5.93
N TRP A 91 1.11 10.44 -5.43
CA TRP A 91 0.65 9.12 -5.83
C TRP A 91 -0.80 8.83 -5.44
N MET A 92 -1.24 9.25 -4.25
CA MET A 92 -2.63 9.10 -3.83
C MET A 92 -3.57 9.94 -4.69
N ASP A 93 -3.16 11.14 -5.08
CA ASP A 93 -3.94 12.03 -5.93
C ASP A 93 -4.01 11.52 -7.38
N ASP A 94 -2.89 11.04 -7.94
CA ASP A 94 -2.80 10.56 -9.32
C ASP A 94 -3.52 9.23 -9.54
N TYR A 95 -3.40 8.30 -8.59
CA TYR A 95 -3.92 6.94 -8.74
C TYR A 95 -5.23 6.68 -8.00
N SER A 96 -5.66 7.59 -7.12
CA SER A 96 -6.89 7.49 -6.34
C SER A 96 -7.11 6.10 -5.74
N PRO A 97 -6.20 5.61 -4.88
CA PRO A 97 -6.36 4.30 -4.25
C PRO A 97 -7.51 4.31 -3.24
N ASP A 98 -8.26 3.22 -3.19
CA ASP A 98 -9.34 3.01 -2.23
C ASP A 98 -8.79 2.66 -0.84
N VAL A 99 -7.54 2.17 -0.78
CA VAL A 99 -6.91 1.72 0.46
C VAL A 99 -5.39 1.75 0.35
N VAL A 100 -4.73 2.02 1.47
CA VAL A 100 -3.27 1.96 1.60
C VAL A 100 -2.87 0.76 2.46
N ALA A 101 -1.95 -0.06 1.96
CA ALA A 101 -1.34 -1.19 2.65
C ALA A 101 0.12 -0.87 2.97
N ILE A 102 0.48 -0.78 4.25
CA ILE A 102 1.83 -0.42 4.70
C ILE A 102 2.46 -1.57 5.47
N GLU A 103 3.78 -1.78 5.34
CA GLU A 103 4.50 -2.69 6.22
C GLU A 103 4.52 -2.15 7.66
N ARG A 104 4.17 -3.01 8.61
CA ARG A 104 4.23 -2.69 10.03
C ARG A 104 5.68 -2.64 10.50
N VAL A 105 6.05 -1.54 11.16
CA VAL A 105 7.37 -1.43 11.83
C VAL A 105 7.53 -2.55 12.86
N PHE A 106 8.62 -3.31 12.75
CA PHE A 106 8.95 -4.39 13.67
C PHE A 106 10.26 -4.10 14.42
N GLU A 107 10.32 -4.48 15.69
CA GLU A 107 11.47 -4.24 16.57
C GLU A 107 12.72 -5.09 16.25
N ARG A 108 12.89 -5.57 15.02
CA ARG A 108 14.07 -6.35 14.63
C ARG A 108 15.06 -5.46 13.90
N GLY A 109 15.92 -4.77 14.67
CA GLY A 109 16.96 -3.92 14.09
C GLY A 109 17.60 -3.01 15.12
N GLN A 110 18.50 -2.16 14.66
CA GLN A 110 19.03 -1.08 15.49
C GLN A 110 17.89 -0.09 15.81
N VAL A 111 17.79 0.34 17.05
CA VAL A 111 16.73 1.26 17.53
C VAL A 111 16.62 2.51 16.66
N SER A 112 17.75 3.07 16.21
CA SER A 112 17.78 4.23 15.31
C SER A 112 17.06 3.98 13.98
N THR A 113 17.23 2.81 13.36
CA THR A 113 16.56 2.44 12.11
C THR A 113 15.06 2.26 12.32
N VAL A 114 14.68 1.59 13.41
CA VAL A 114 13.27 1.40 13.78
C VAL A 114 12.57 2.74 13.98
N MET A 115 13.20 3.67 14.70
CA MET A 115 12.66 5.01 14.92
C MET A 115 12.52 5.82 13.61
N GLN A 116 13.51 5.75 12.73
CA GLN A 116 13.44 6.42 11.42
C GLN A 116 12.27 5.88 10.58
N THR A 117 12.12 4.56 10.53
CA THR A 117 11.00 3.92 9.81
C THR A 117 9.66 4.29 10.45
N ALA A 118 9.57 4.37 11.78
CA ALA A 118 8.36 4.80 12.48
C ALA A 118 7.95 6.24 12.12
N HIS A 119 8.92 7.16 12.01
CA HIS A 119 8.65 8.53 11.53
C HIS A 119 8.07 8.52 10.11
N VAL A 120 8.67 7.72 9.20
CA VAL A 120 8.17 7.58 7.83
C VAL A 120 6.75 7.04 7.81
N VAL A 121 6.47 5.95 8.55
CA VAL A 121 5.12 5.37 8.64
C VAL A 121 4.13 6.39 9.18
N GLY A 122 4.47 7.15 10.23
CA GLY A 122 3.59 8.18 10.77
C GLY A 122 3.20 9.25 9.73
N VAL A 123 4.17 9.70 8.95
CA VAL A 123 3.95 10.69 7.88
C VAL A 123 3.07 10.13 6.75
N LEU A 124 3.29 8.87 6.34
CA LEU A 124 2.53 8.22 5.29
C LEU A 124 1.08 7.92 5.72
N VAL A 125 0.89 7.50 6.97
CA VAL A 125 -0.45 7.31 7.56
C VAL A 125 -1.21 8.63 7.63
N LEU A 126 -0.54 9.71 8.04
CA LEU A 126 -1.14 11.05 8.06
C LEU A 126 -1.55 11.49 6.65
N ALA A 127 -0.68 11.29 5.64
CA ALA A 127 -0.96 11.64 4.25
C ALA A 127 -2.21 10.92 3.70
N ALA A 128 -2.42 9.65 4.08
CA ALA A 128 -3.60 8.87 3.73
C ALA A 128 -4.85 9.37 4.51
N ALA A 129 -4.71 9.65 5.81
CA ALA A 129 -5.81 10.14 6.65
C ALA A 129 -6.34 11.51 6.20
N GLU A 130 -5.47 12.41 5.73
CA GLU A 130 -5.86 13.71 5.15
C GLU A 130 -6.71 13.58 3.87
N ARG A 131 -6.75 12.38 3.27
CA ARG A 131 -7.53 12.03 2.07
C ARG A 131 -8.67 11.05 2.34
N ASP A 132 -8.94 10.79 3.61
CA ASP A 132 -9.94 9.79 4.04
C ASP A 132 -9.68 8.38 3.48
N ILE A 133 -8.41 8.06 3.14
CA ILE A 133 -8.02 6.74 2.63
C ILE A 133 -7.69 5.83 3.82
N PRO A 134 -8.39 4.68 3.99
CA PRO A 134 -8.11 3.74 5.07
C PRO A 134 -6.74 3.09 4.92
N VAL A 135 -6.06 2.87 6.05
CA VAL A 135 -4.71 2.29 6.10
C VAL A 135 -4.75 0.93 6.82
N TYR A 136 -4.17 -0.08 6.20
CA TYR A 136 -3.97 -1.40 6.80
C TYR A 136 -2.49 -1.74 6.91
N MET A 137 -2.09 -2.26 8.08
CA MET A 137 -0.70 -2.59 8.36
C MET A 137 -0.48 -4.10 8.39
N TYR A 138 0.53 -4.56 7.68
CA TYR A 138 0.90 -5.98 7.56
C TYR A 138 2.30 -6.25 8.09
N THR A 139 2.45 -7.35 8.81
CA THR A 139 3.79 -7.84 9.17
C THR A 139 4.46 -8.52 7.98
N PRO A 140 5.80 -8.56 7.91
CA PRO A 140 6.52 -9.27 6.84
C PRO A 140 6.11 -10.73 6.70
N SER A 141 5.82 -11.41 7.82
CA SER A 141 5.39 -12.81 7.81
C SER A 141 3.99 -13.01 7.23
N GLU A 142 3.07 -12.06 7.46
CA GLU A 142 1.73 -12.09 6.87
C GLU A 142 1.80 -11.91 5.36
N VAL A 143 2.60 -10.93 4.88
CA VAL A 143 2.82 -10.70 3.45
C VAL A 143 3.41 -11.95 2.79
N LYS A 144 4.49 -12.50 3.36
CA LYS A 144 5.13 -13.72 2.86
C LYS A 144 4.16 -14.89 2.80
N LYS A 145 3.36 -15.10 3.84
CA LYS A 145 2.37 -16.17 3.87
C LYS A 145 1.28 -15.98 2.82
N ALA A 146 0.80 -14.75 2.61
CA ALA A 146 -0.22 -14.46 1.63
C ALA A 146 0.28 -14.72 0.18
N ILE A 147 1.50 -14.28 -0.13
CA ILE A 147 2.07 -14.34 -1.48
C ILE A 147 2.60 -15.73 -1.83
N SER A 148 3.34 -16.38 -0.92
CA SER A 148 4.05 -17.64 -1.20
C SER A 148 3.47 -18.87 -0.50
N GLY A 149 2.48 -18.69 0.38
CA GLY A 149 2.00 -19.74 1.29
C GLY A 149 2.94 -20.03 2.47
N ASN A 150 4.15 -19.47 2.47
CA ASN A 150 5.18 -19.70 3.49
C ASN A 150 5.64 -18.38 4.13
N GLY A 151 5.32 -18.17 5.42
CA GLY A 151 5.72 -16.96 6.16
C GLY A 151 7.24 -16.76 6.34
N ARG A 152 8.07 -17.75 5.95
CA ARG A 152 9.54 -17.70 5.99
C ARG A 152 10.18 -17.61 4.62
N ALA A 153 9.40 -17.34 3.56
CA ALA A 153 9.91 -17.20 2.19
C ALA A 153 11.07 -16.19 2.14
N ASP A 154 12.08 -16.47 1.33
CA ASP A 154 13.19 -15.55 1.10
C ASP A 154 12.83 -14.48 0.05
N LYS A 155 13.70 -13.47 -0.10
CA LYS A 155 13.48 -12.36 -1.06
C LYS A 155 13.36 -12.86 -2.51
N LYS A 156 14.16 -13.81 -2.91
CA LYS A 156 14.15 -14.36 -4.28
C LYS A 156 12.83 -15.06 -4.58
N GLN A 157 12.34 -15.86 -3.63
CA GLN A 157 11.04 -16.52 -3.74
C GLN A 157 9.91 -15.49 -3.83
N MET A 158 9.93 -14.46 -2.98
CA MET A 158 8.93 -13.39 -3.00
C MET A 158 8.91 -12.64 -4.34
N THR A 159 10.07 -12.21 -4.83
CA THR A 159 10.18 -11.53 -6.13
C THR A 159 9.68 -12.41 -7.27
N THR A 160 10.05 -13.70 -7.30
CA THR A 160 9.58 -14.65 -8.30
C THR A 160 8.06 -14.80 -8.27
N MET A 161 7.47 -14.90 -7.09
CA MET A 161 6.02 -15.03 -6.91
C MET A 161 5.29 -13.78 -7.38
N ILE A 162 5.75 -12.59 -6.99
CA ILE A 162 5.16 -11.31 -7.42
C ILE A 162 5.23 -11.16 -8.94
N THR A 163 6.37 -11.47 -9.55
CA THR A 163 6.53 -11.44 -11.02
C THR A 163 5.48 -12.31 -11.70
N ARG A 164 5.25 -13.53 -11.20
CA ARG A 164 4.25 -14.46 -11.75
C ARG A 164 2.81 -14.01 -11.52
N ILE A 165 2.49 -13.59 -10.30
CA ILE A 165 1.13 -13.15 -9.91
C ILE A 165 0.68 -11.99 -10.77
N LEU A 166 1.58 -11.04 -11.04
CA LEU A 166 1.29 -9.82 -11.80
C LEU A 166 1.54 -9.98 -13.31
N GLY A 167 2.00 -11.15 -13.77
CA GLY A 167 2.28 -11.40 -15.19
C GLY A 167 3.37 -10.50 -15.76
N LEU A 168 4.34 -10.07 -14.92
CA LEU A 168 5.41 -9.19 -15.37
C LEU A 168 6.43 -9.96 -16.23
N THR A 169 6.95 -9.30 -17.26
CA THR A 169 7.99 -9.86 -18.13
C THR A 169 9.34 -9.98 -17.46
N GLU A 170 9.63 -9.07 -16.52
CA GLU A 170 10.85 -9.04 -15.72
C GLU A 170 10.55 -8.82 -14.25
N PRO A 171 11.43 -9.30 -13.34
CA PRO A 171 11.31 -9.01 -11.93
C PRO A 171 11.35 -7.51 -11.63
N PRO A 172 10.46 -7.00 -10.74
CA PRO A 172 10.48 -5.59 -10.35
C PRO A 172 11.84 -5.20 -9.74
N LYS A 173 12.36 -4.07 -10.15
CA LYS A 173 13.61 -3.47 -9.64
C LYS A 173 13.38 -2.02 -9.25
N PRO A 174 14.01 -1.52 -8.17
CA PRO A 174 14.80 -2.27 -7.16
C PRO A 174 13.92 -3.15 -6.25
N ALA A 175 14.53 -3.84 -5.28
CA ALA A 175 13.82 -4.79 -4.40
C ALA A 175 12.65 -4.14 -3.64
N ASP A 176 12.80 -2.88 -3.22
CA ASP A 176 11.76 -2.13 -2.50
C ASP A 176 10.47 -1.99 -3.34
N ALA A 177 10.56 -1.99 -4.67
CA ALA A 177 9.41 -2.03 -5.58
C ALA A 177 8.66 -3.36 -5.50
N ALA A 178 9.39 -4.48 -5.41
CA ALA A 178 8.77 -5.80 -5.26
C ALA A 178 8.10 -5.96 -3.90
N ASP A 179 8.70 -5.41 -2.83
CA ASP A 179 8.16 -5.46 -1.48
C ASP A 179 6.87 -4.61 -1.38
N ALA A 180 6.82 -3.43 -2.00
CA ALA A 180 5.61 -2.61 -2.10
C ALA A 180 4.48 -3.32 -2.89
N LEU A 181 4.78 -3.94 -4.03
CA LEU A 181 3.81 -4.74 -4.79
C LEU A 181 3.27 -5.91 -3.97
N ALA A 182 4.13 -6.58 -3.20
CA ALA A 182 3.71 -7.69 -2.34
C ALA A 182 2.71 -7.24 -1.27
N LEU A 183 2.88 -6.05 -0.69
CA LEU A 183 1.94 -5.46 0.26
C LEU A 183 0.56 -5.20 -0.37
N ALA A 184 0.54 -4.59 -1.54
CA ALA A 184 -0.70 -4.30 -2.25
C ALA A 184 -1.46 -5.59 -2.63
N VAL A 185 -0.77 -6.58 -3.20
CA VAL A 185 -1.35 -7.90 -3.52
C VAL A 185 -1.83 -8.63 -2.27
N CYS A 186 -1.06 -8.58 -1.18
CA CYS A 186 -1.45 -9.16 0.11
C CYS A 186 -2.78 -8.59 0.58
N HIS A 187 -2.96 -7.27 0.51
CA HIS A 187 -4.21 -6.63 0.90
C HIS A 187 -5.37 -7.10 0.00
N CYS A 188 -5.23 -7.05 -1.32
CA CYS A 188 -6.27 -7.49 -2.25
C CYS A 188 -6.78 -8.91 -1.91
N TRP A 189 -5.89 -9.83 -1.56
CA TRP A 189 -6.28 -11.21 -1.25
C TRP A 189 -6.83 -11.40 0.16
N ARG A 190 -6.54 -10.49 1.08
CA ARG A 190 -7.03 -10.54 2.47
C ARG A 190 -8.28 -9.70 2.70
N ALA A 191 -8.53 -8.72 1.86
CA ALA A 191 -9.67 -7.80 2.00
C ALA A 191 -11.02 -8.51 2.18
N PRO A 192 -11.37 -9.59 1.43
CA PRO A 192 -12.65 -10.29 1.62
C PRO A 192 -12.82 -10.85 3.04
N ALA A 193 -11.75 -11.29 3.69
CA ALA A 193 -11.79 -11.78 5.05
C ALA A 193 -11.89 -10.64 6.08
N ILE A 194 -11.19 -9.53 5.83
CA ILE A 194 -11.19 -8.35 6.70
C ILE A 194 -12.59 -7.75 6.78
N VAL A 195 -13.24 -7.55 5.64
CA VAL A 195 -14.58 -6.95 5.60
C VAL A 195 -15.62 -7.87 6.24
N ARG A 196 -15.52 -9.20 6.05
CA ARG A 196 -16.38 -10.16 6.76
C ARG A 196 -16.24 -10.05 8.29
N MET A 197 -15.02 -9.86 8.79
CA MET A 197 -14.77 -9.69 10.22
C MET A 197 -15.38 -8.39 10.76
N ASP A 198 -15.31 -7.29 10.02
CA ASP A 198 -15.91 -6.01 10.41
C ASP A 198 -17.44 -6.09 10.52
N HIS A 199 -18.09 -6.83 9.63
CA HIS A 199 -19.55 -7.07 9.71
C HIS A 199 -19.96 -7.97 10.88
N THR A 200 -19.09 -8.85 11.35
CA THR A 200 -19.36 -9.73 12.50
C THR A 200 -19.02 -9.09 13.85
N GLY A 201 -18.45 -7.88 13.85
CA GLY A 201 -18.03 -7.18 15.08
C GLY A 201 -16.80 -7.76 15.77
N LEU A 202 -16.14 -8.76 15.18
CA LEU A 202 -14.97 -9.43 15.72
C LEU A 202 -13.64 -8.91 15.17
N GLY A 203 -13.67 -7.89 14.31
CA GLY A 203 -12.47 -7.31 13.68
C GLY A 203 -11.80 -6.26 14.56
N LEU A 204 -10.55 -6.50 14.92
CA LEU A 204 -9.64 -5.49 15.48
C LEU A 204 -9.08 -4.58 14.36
N GLY A 205 -9.97 -4.01 13.55
CA GLY A 205 -9.64 -2.93 12.64
C GLY A 205 -9.69 -1.61 13.43
N ALA A 206 -8.61 -0.85 13.42
CA ALA A 206 -8.64 0.51 13.98
C ALA A 206 -9.65 1.33 13.17
N LYS A 207 -10.86 1.46 13.70
CA LYS A 207 -11.84 2.43 13.21
C LYS A 207 -11.29 3.81 13.51
N THR A 208 -10.77 4.49 12.53
CA THR A 208 -10.70 5.95 12.59
C THR A 208 -12.14 6.45 12.52
N SER A 209 -12.76 6.60 13.70
CA SER A 209 -14.05 7.27 13.81
C SER A 209 -13.85 8.70 13.33
N GLY A 210 -14.44 9.02 12.17
CA GLY A 210 -14.46 10.37 11.65
C GLY A 210 -15.02 11.32 12.70
N VAL A 211 -14.20 12.29 13.10
CA VAL A 211 -14.65 13.43 13.90
C VAL A 211 -15.59 14.24 13.01
N ARG A 212 -16.88 13.97 13.12
CA ARG A 212 -17.91 14.85 12.53
C ARG A 212 -17.84 16.18 13.26
N GLY A 213 -17.28 17.18 12.59
CA GLY A 213 -17.38 18.56 13.02
C GLY A 213 -18.83 18.99 13.11
N GLN A 214 -19.34 19.11 14.34
CA GLN A 214 -20.63 19.75 14.58
C GLN A 214 -20.47 21.25 14.31
N GLY A 215 -20.94 21.68 13.14
CA GLY A 215 -21.15 23.11 12.86
C GLY A 215 -22.14 23.71 13.84
N LYS A 216 -21.65 24.50 14.80
CA LYS A 216 -22.48 25.38 15.60
C LYS A 216 -23.02 26.48 14.71
N LYS A 217 -24.33 26.45 14.41
CA LYS A 217 -25.10 27.63 14.02
C LYS A 217 -25.21 28.58 15.20
N ARG A 218 -24.74 29.79 15.03
CA ARG A 218 -25.30 31.01 15.61
C ARG A 218 -25.18 32.14 14.60
#